data_a66984614b8cf387886132a79e58de12
#
_entry.id   a66984614b8cf387886132a79e58de12
#
_cell.length_a   1.000
_cell.length_b   1.000
_cell.length_c   1.000
_cell.angle_alpha   90.00
_cell.angle_beta   90.00
_cell.angle_gamma   90.00
#
_symmetry.space_group_name_H-M   'P 1'
#
loop_
_entity.id
_entity.type
_entity.pdbx_description
1 polymer ?
#
loop_
_entity_poly.entity_id
_entity_poly.type
_entity_poly.pdbx_seq_one_letter_code
_entity_poly.pdbx_strand_id
1 'polypeptide(L)'
;MAVKRTNHSGSGAEQLFPALLFFVFLLCTIFTILIGSRVYENIRERDNASFHTDTALAYMTNKVRQSDTADAVSIRENNGCQVLVLSSDYEGIVFETWIYQMDGALWELFTQEDSGVDVFSGQMIMDCEPLSFNLETNEKGNSLLTISLESGREAKVSLRSTQKGGTAS
;
A
#
# COMPACT_ATOMS: atom_id res chain seq x y z
N MET A 1 0.55 -86.68 24.28
CA MET A 1 -0.02 -85.27 24.33
C MET A 1 0.49 -84.54 23.15
N ALA A 2 -0.33 -84.32 22.13
CA ALA A 2 0.04 -83.61 20.91
C ALA A 2 -0.47 -82.15 21.03
N VAL A 3 0.45 -81.20 21.07
CA VAL A 3 0.12 -79.78 21.07
C VAL A 3 -0.18 -79.38 19.64
N LYS A 4 -1.45 -79.11 19.39
CA LYS A 4 -1.96 -78.60 18.09
C LYS A 4 -1.50 -77.17 17.95
N ARG A 5 -0.49 -76.90 17.10
CA ARG A 5 -0.12 -75.52 16.66
C ARG A 5 -1.22 -75.06 15.74
N THR A 6 -2.03 -74.10 16.21
CA THR A 6 -2.94 -73.35 15.37
C THR A 6 -2.09 -72.34 14.58
N ASN A 7 -1.93 -72.62 13.30
CA ASN A 7 -1.44 -71.60 12.36
C ASN A 7 -2.49 -70.48 12.23
N HIS A 8 -2.24 -69.36 12.86
CA HIS A 8 -2.96 -68.12 12.58
C HIS A 8 -2.40 -67.58 11.26
N SER A 9 -2.94 -68.01 10.16
CA SER A 9 -2.87 -67.30 8.92
C SER A 9 -3.74 -66.02 9.10
N GLY A 10 -3.20 -65.03 9.74
CA GLY A 10 -3.81 -63.71 9.80
C GLY A 10 -4.09 -63.28 8.37
N SER A 11 -5.36 -63.20 8.01
CA SER A 11 -5.77 -62.87 6.66
C SER A 11 -5.21 -61.50 6.33
N GLY A 12 -4.66 -61.31 5.11
CA GLY A 12 -4.15 -60.00 4.66
C GLY A 12 -5.15 -58.88 4.85
N ALA A 13 -6.45 -59.19 4.98
CA ALA A 13 -7.52 -58.28 5.30
C ALA A 13 -7.38 -57.62 6.69
N GLU A 14 -6.85 -58.35 7.71
CA GLU A 14 -6.64 -57.76 9.06
C GLU A 14 -5.51 -56.73 9.09
N GLN A 15 -4.53 -56.85 8.19
CA GLN A 15 -3.43 -55.88 8.05
C GLN A 15 -3.76 -54.75 7.09
N LEU A 16 -4.68 -54.96 6.14
CA LEU A 16 -5.11 -53.94 5.20
C LEU A 16 -5.93 -52.81 5.87
N PHE A 17 -6.74 -53.15 6.85
CA PHE A 17 -7.59 -52.17 7.54
C PHE A 17 -6.77 -51.07 8.28
N PRO A 18 -5.80 -51.42 9.14
CA PRO A 18 -4.98 -50.39 9.79
C PRO A 18 -4.09 -49.63 8.79
N ALA A 19 -3.62 -50.28 7.72
CA ALA A 19 -2.86 -49.62 6.66
C ALA A 19 -3.71 -48.59 5.89
N LEU A 20 -4.96 -48.94 5.58
CA LEU A 20 -5.91 -48.01 4.92
C LEU A 20 -6.22 -46.83 5.83
N LEU A 21 -6.45 -47.08 7.11
CA LEU A 21 -6.73 -46.02 8.11
C LEU A 21 -5.56 -45.07 8.25
N PHE A 22 -4.34 -45.59 8.29
CA PHE A 22 -3.11 -44.81 8.31
C PHE A 22 -2.95 -43.95 7.03
N PHE A 23 -3.26 -44.53 5.87
CA PHE A 23 -3.21 -43.81 4.59
C PHE A 23 -4.21 -42.67 4.53
N VAL A 24 -5.46 -42.90 4.98
CA VAL A 24 -6.47 -41.83 5.08
C VAL A 24 -6.02 -40.75 6.03
N PHE A 25 -5.43 -41.10 7.17
CA PHE A 25 -4.89 -40.13 8.12
C PHE A 25 -3.78 -39.27 7.48
N LEU A 26 -2.84 -39.89 6.74
CA LEU A 26 -1.81 -39.18 6.00
C LEU A 26 -2.39 -38.22 4.97
N LEU A 27 -3.37 -38.67 4.19
CA LEU A 27 -4.04 -37.79 3.21
C LEU A 27 -4.70 -36.59 3.90
N CYS A 28 -5.44 -36.81 4.98
CA CYS A 28 -6.08 -35.72 5.73
C CYS A 28 -5.04 -34.72 6.25
N THR A 29 -3.92 -35.24 6.76
CA THR A 29 -2.83 -34.36 7.25
C THR A 29 -2.23 -33.51 6.13
N ILE A 30 -1.95 -34.12 4.97
CA ILE A 30 -1.43 -33.41 3.80
C ILE A 30 -2.43 -32.35 3.32
N PHE A 31 -3.72 -32.70 3.21
CA PHE A 31 -4.76 -31.74 2.81
C PHE A 31 -4.86 -30.55 3.79
N THR A 32 -4.80 -30.84 5.10
CA THR A 32 -4.84 -29.77 6.12
C THR A 32 -3.67 -28.81 5.98
N ILE A 33 -2.46 -29.33 5.73
CA ILE A 33 -1.25 -28.50 5.53
C ILE A 33 -1.39 -27.66 4.24
N LEU A 34 -1.84 -28.28 3.13
CA LEU A 34 -1.98 -27.56 1.85
C LEU A 34 -3.03 -26.45 1.90
N ILE A 35 -4.17 -26.73 2.56
CA ILE A 35 -5.22 -25.70 2.73
C ILE A 35 -4.73 -24.59 3.67
N GLY A 36 -4.08 -24.95 4.77
CA GLY A 36 -3.53 -23.98 5.74
C GLY A 36 -2.48 -23.09 5.11
N SER A 37 -1.60 -23.61 4.25
CA SER A 37 -0.59 -22.82 3.53
C SER A 37 -1.22 -21.80 2.60
N ARG A 38 -2.22 -22.18 1.80
CA ARG A 38 -2.92 -21.26 0.89
C ARG A 38 -3.67 -20.16 1.62
N VAL A 39 -4.31 -20.47 2.74
CA VAL A 39 -5.01 -19.46 3.55
C VAL A 39 -4.00 -18.47 4.13
N TYR A 40 -2.85 -18.96 4.60
CA TYR A 40 -1.80 -18.11 5.17
C TYR A 40 -1.17 -17.17 4.14
N GLU A 41 -0.91 -17.66 2.90
CA GLU A 41 -0.40 -16.82 1.80
C GLU A 41 -1.39 -15.71 1.43
N ASN A 42 -2.67 -16.02 1.28
CA ASN A 42 -3.71 -15.03 0.97
C ASN A 42 -3.87 -13.95 2.06
N ILE A 43 -3.70 -14.33 3.33
CA ILE A 43 -3.74 -13.37 4.44
C ILE A 43 -2.53 -12.44 4.38
N ARG A 44 -1.33 -12.99 4.16
CA ARG A 44 -0.10 -12.20 4.06
C ARG A 44 -0.12 -11.19 2.91
N GLU A 45 -0.59 -11.59 1.74
CA GLU A 45 -0.69 -10.69 0.59
C GLU A 45 -1.66 -9.52 0.88
N ARG A 46 -2.81 -9.80 1.50
CA ARG A 46 -3.78 -8.78 1.89
C ARG A 46 -3.26 -7.85 2.98
N ASP A 47 -2.59 -8.40 3.99
CA ASP A 47 -2.02 -7.62 5.09
C ASP A 47 -0.89 -6.72 4.60
N ASN A 48 -0.01 -7.23 3.73
CA ASN A 48 1.06 -6.43 3.13
C ASN A 48 0.50 -5.30 2.26
N ALA A 49 -0.46 -5.59 1.37
CA ALA A 49 -1.08 -4.57 0.53
C ALA A 49 -1.77 -3.49 1.39
N SER A 50 -2.53 -3.88 2.41
CA SER A 50 -3.16 -2.94 3.34
C SER A 50 -2.15 -2.11 4.12
N PHE A 51 -1.06 -2.70 4.57
CA PHE A 51 -0.02 -2.02 5.31
C PHE A 51 0.69 -0.95 4.46
N HIS A 52 1.03 -1.27 3.21
CA HIS A 52 1.65 -0.31 2.28
C HIS A 52 0.70 0.85 1.97
N THR A 53 -0.58 0.58 1.75
CA THR A 53 -1.61 1.57 1.49
C THR A 53 -1.78 2.55 2.66
N ASP A 54 -1.93 2.05 3.88
CA ASP A 54 -2.08 2.89 5.08
C ASP A 54 -0.82 3.69 5.37
N THR A 55 0.35 3.10 5.14
CA THR A 55 1.64 3.75 5.33
C THR A 55 1.83 4.89 4.32
N ALA A 56 1.48 4.69 3.05
CA ALA A 56 1.56 5.71 2.01
C ALA A 56 0.65 6.90 2.32
N LEU A 57 -0.62 6.66 2.71
CA LEU A 57 -1.54 7.73 3.12
C LEU A 57 -1.05 8.49 4.34
N ALA A 58 -0.55 7.78 5.36
CA ALA A 58 0.00 8.40 6.56
C ALA A 58 1.25 9.24 6.24
N TYR A 59 2.14 8.74 5.38
CA TYR A 59 3.33 9.44 4.92
C TYR A 59 2.97 10.76 4.24
N MET A 60 2.11 10.71 3.22
CA MET A 60 1.66 11.90 2.48
C MET A 60 0.95 12.90 3.39
N THR A 61 0.04 12.42 4.25
CA THR A 61 -0.68 13.27 5.21
C THR A 61 0.28 14.00 6.15
N ASN A 62 1.31 13.31 6.64
CA ASN A 62 2.30 13.91 7.53
C ASN A 62 3.16 14.95 6.79
N LYS A 63 3.58 14.66 5.56
CA LYS A 63 4.33 15.61 4.72
C LYS A 63 3.52 16.88 4.44
N VAL A 64 2.25 16.73 4.06
CA VAL A 64 1.35 17.88 3.85
C VAL A 64 1.19 18.72 5.13
N ARG A 65 0.97 18.08 6.27
CA ARG A 65 0.83 18.80 7.55
C ARG A 65 2.11 19.53 7.99
N GLN A 66 3.28 18.98 7.66
CA GLN A 66 4.57 19.62 7.95
C GLN A 66 4.83 20.85 7.07
N SER A 67 4.28 20.86 5.86
CA SER A 67 4.45 21.91 4.86
C SER A 67 3.25 22.87 4.78
N ASP A 68 2.28 22.79 5.72
CA ASP A 68 1.03 23.57 5.70
C ASP A 68 1.28 25.04 6.10
N THR A 69 1.88 25.77 5.17
CA THR A 69 2.01 27.23 5.19
C THR A 69 1.15 27.84 4.08
N ALA A 70 0.96 29.17 4.07
CA ALA A 70 0.15 29.82 3.06
C ALA A 70 0.66 29.52 1.64
N ASP A 71 -0.24 29.08 0.77
CA ASP A 71 0.03 28.75 -0.65
C ASP A 71 1.09 27.65 -0.89
N ALA A 72 1.43 26.88 0.15
CA ALA A 72 2.48 25.87 0.06
C ALA A 72 2.07 24.57 -0.66
N VAL A 73 0.78 24.29 -0.78
CA VAL A 73 0.27 23.03 -1.32
C VAL A 73 -0.41 23.26 -2.66
N SER A 74 0.07 22.62 -3.71
CA SER A 74 -0.54 22.67 -5.04
C SER A 74 -0.49 21.32 -5.74
N ILE A 75 -1.29 21.17 -6.79
CA ILE A 75 -1.30 19.98 -7.63
C ILE A 75 -0.92 20.43 -9.03
N ARG A 76 0.06 19.73 -9.62
CA ARG A 76 0.51 19.97 -11.01
C ARG A 76 0.51 18.65 -11.78
N GLU A 77 0.58 18.73 -13.07
CA GLU A 77 0.81 17.59 -13.96
C GLU A 77 2.22 17.73 -14.58
N ASN A 78 2.99 16.67 -14.50
CA ASN A 78 4.32 16.59 -15.10
C ASN A 78 4.50 15.22 -15.77
N ASN A 79 4.79 15.22 -17.06
CA ASN A 79 4.98 14.01 -17.88
C ASN A 79 3.85 12.97 -17.73
N GLY A 80 2.58 13.41 -17.61
CA GLY A 80 1.42 12.54 -17.44
C GLY A 80 1.22 11.99 -16.02
N CYS A 81 2.06 12.40 -15.06
CA CYS A 81 1.89 12.08 -13.65
C CYS A 81 1.27 13.28 -12.91
N GLN A 82 0.27 13.00 -12.08
CA GLN A 82 -0.25 14.00 -11.16
C GLN A 82 0.71 14.13 -9.98
N VAL A 83 1.19 15.33 -9.72
CA VAL A 83 2.21 15.64 -8.71
C VAL A 83 1.62 16.52 -7.63
N LEU A 84 1.70 16.09 -6.39
CA LEU A 84 1.46 16.92 -5.21
C LEU A 84 2.73 17.68 -4.91
N VAL A 85 2.67 19.01 -5.00
CA VAL A 85 3.80 19.92 -4.77
C VAL A 85 3.65 20.61 -3.43
N LEU A 86 4.68 20.51 -2.61
CA LEU A 86 4.78 21.16 -1.31
C LEU A 86 5.92 22.18 -1.39
N SER A 87 5.59 23.46 -1.39
CA SER A 87 6.56 24.55 -1.51
C SER A 87 7.01 25.07 -0.15
N SER A 88 8.28 25.44 -0.03
CA SER A 88 8.86 26.02 1.18
C SER A 88 9.81 27.15 0.78
N ASP A 89 9.66 28.32 1.40
CA ASP A 89 10.55 29.46 1.19
C ASP A 89 11.68 29.44 2.25
N TYR A 90 12.91 29.44 1.78
CA TYR A 90 14.11 29.58 2.59
C TYR A 90 14.92 30.80 2.12
N GLU A 91 14.86 31.90 2.86
CA GLU A 91 15.62 33.13 2.58
C GLU A 91 15.37 33.68 1.16
N GLY A 92 14.13 33.55 0.66
CA GLY A 92 13.75 34.04 -0.67
C GLY A 92 14.05 33.03 -1.80
N ILE A 93 14.49 31.83 -1.47
CA ILE A 93 14.64 30.71 -2.42
C ILE A 93 13.53 29.71 -2.16
N VAL A 94 12.72 29.45 -3.17
CA VAL A 94 11.62 28.48 -3.07
C VAL A 94 12.14 27.08 -3.40
N PHE A 95 11.93 26.18 -2.48
CA PHE A 95 12.15 24.76 -2.66
C PHE A 95 10.81 24.02 -2.72
N GLU A 96 10.75 22.99 -3.53
CA GLU A 96 9.58 22.16 -3.72
C GLU A 96 9.87 20.69 -3.37
N THR A 97 8.95 20.08 -2.63
CA THR A 97 8.90 18.62 -2.48
C THR A 97 7.76 18.13 -3.34
N TRP A 98 8.08 17.32 -4.34
CA TRP A 98 7.11 16.68 -5.22
C TRP A 98 6.82 15.27 -4.74
N ILE A 99 5.55 14.91 -4.60
CA ILE A 99 5.10 13.59 -4.23
C ILE A 99 4.17 13.09 -5.33
N TYR A 100 4.47 11.94 -5.90
CA TYR A 100 3.74 11.39 -7.04
C TYR A 100 3.83 9.86 -7.07
N GLN A 101 2.92 9.24 -7.81
CA GLN A 101 2.94 7.80 -8.06
C GLN A 101 3.40 7.56 -9.50
N MET A 102 4.35 6.65 -9.66
CA MET A 102 4.85 6.20 -10.97
C MET A 102 5.31 4.73 -10.86
N ASP A 103 4.97 3.92 -11.86
CA ASP A 103 5.39 2.51 -11.97
C ASP A 103 5.09 1.65 -10.72
N GLY A 104 3.92 1.87 -10.09
CA GLY A 104 3.50 1.08 -8.93
C GLY A 104 4.16 1.48 -7.61
N ALA A 105 4.82 2.64 -7.56
CA ALA A 105 5.52 3.13 -6.38
C ALA A 105 5.24 4.61 -6.11
N LEU A 106 5.36 5.01 -4.85
CA LEU A 106 5.37 6.40 -4.40
C LEU A 106 6.78 6.94 -4.50
N TRP A 107 6.90 8.08 -5.15
CA TRP A 107 8.16 8.78 -5.39
C TRP A 107 8.16 10.13 -4.73
N GLU A 108 9.33 10.59 -4.32
CA GLU A 108 9.56 11.93 -3.80
C GLU A 108 10.75 12.56 -4.52
N LEU A 109 10.61 13.82 -4.89
CA LEU A 109 11.67 14.65 -5.43
C LEU A 109 11.74 15.96 -4.65
N PHE A 110 12.90 16.27 -4.11
CA PHE A 110 13.17 17.59 -3.51
C PHE A 110 14.03 18.40 -4.46
N THR A 111 13.56 19.57 -4.82
CA THR A 111 14.21 20.41 -5.83
C THR A 111 13.96 21.90 -5.54
N GLN A 112 14.77 22.76 -6.15
CA GLN A 112 14.48 24.18 -6.21
C GLN A 112 13.41 24.44 -7.28
N GLU A 113 12.52 25.39 -7.05
CA GLU A 113 11.55 25.85 -8.06
C GLU A 113 12.30 26.26 -9.35
N ASP A 114 11.69 25.96 -10.49
CA ASP A 114 12.25 26.25 -11.83
C ASP A 114 13.62 25.60 -12.14
N SER A 115 14.01 24.56 -11.42
CA SER A 115 15.28 23.82 -11.66
C SER A 115 15.33 23.06 -12.99
N GLY A 116 14.19 22.91 -13.69
CA GLY A 116 14.09 22.16 -14.94
C GLY A 116 14.15 20.65 -14.80
N VAL A 117 14.03 20.11 -13.58
CA VAL A 117 13.94 18.66 -13.31
C VAL A 117 12.52 18.13 -13.62
N ASP A 118 12.44 16.83 -13.82
CA ASP A 118 11.18 16.13 -14.08
C ASP A 118 10.96 14.97 -13.09
N VAL A 119 9.81 14.30 -13.20
CA VAL A 119 9.42 13.18 -12.32
C VAL A 119 10.39 12.00 -12.37
N PHE A 120 11.26 11.89 -13.39
CA PHE A 120 12.24 10.80 -13.48
C PHE A 120 13.45 11.02 -12.58
N SER A 121 13.59 12.20 -11.98
CA SER A 121 14.71 12.56 -11.08
C SER A 121 14.44 12.27 -9.61
N GLY A 122 13.24 11.75 -9.27
CA GLY A 122 12.85 11.47 -7.90
C GLY A 122 13.46 10.21 -7.30
N GLN A 123 13.24 10.02 -6.02
CA GLN A 123 13.61 8.84 -5.27
C GLN A 123 12.36 8.03 -4.93
N MET A 124 12.41 6.73 -5.18
CA MET A 124 11.37 5.79 -4.75
C MET A 124 11.35 5.69 -3.22
N ILE A 125 10.16 5.84 -2.63
CA ILE A 125 9.94 5.76 -1.19
C ILE A 125 9.40 4.40 -0.78
N MET A 126 8.34 3.94 -1.44
CA MET A 126 7.68 2.66 -1.15
C MET A 126 6.77 2.22 -2.30
N ASP A 127 6.40 0.95 -2.32
CA ASP A 127 5.35 0.48 -3.21
C ASP A 127 4.02 1.17 -2.90
N CYS A 128 3.30 1.58 -3.93
CA CYS A 128 2.04 2.30 -3.80
C CYS A 128 1.12 2.00 -4.99
N GLU A 129 -0.11 1.67 -4.70
CA GLU A 129 -1.16 1.56 -5.72
C GLU A 129 -1.43 2.91 -6.38
N PRO A 130 -2.10 2.93 -7.56
CA PRO A 130 -2.48 4.17 -8.22
C PRO A 130 -3.23 5.10 -7.29
N LEU A 131 -2.84 6.37 -7.31
CA LEU A 131 -3.43 7.41 -6.48
C LEU A 131 -3.81 8.65 -7.27
N SER A 132 -4.70 9.43 -6.70
CA SER A 132 -5.10 10.73 -7.22
C SER A 132 -5.18 11.76 -6.10
N PHE A 133 -4.89 13.01 -6.46
CA PHE A 133 -5.00 14.15 -5.58
C PHE A 133 -6.14 15.06 -6.05
N ASN A 134 -6.94 15.54 -5.12
CA ASN A 134 -7.95 16.57 -5.38
C ASN A 134 -7.83 17.68 -4.34
N LEU A 135 -7.72 18.92 -4.79
CA LEU A 135 -7.63 20.10 -3.95
C LEU A 135 -8.85 20.98 -4.18
N GLU A 136 -9.71 21.07 -3.19
CA GLU A 136 -10.92 21.88 -3.21
C GLU A 136 -10.75 23.08 -2.27
N THR A 137 -11.01 24.28 -2.77
CA THR A 137 -11.03 25.50 -1.95
C THR A 137 -12.45 26.01 -1.83
N ASN A 138 -12.94 26.17 -0.62
CA ASN A 138 -14.28 26.69 -0.36
C ASN A 138 -14.31 28.23 -0.47
N GLU A 139 -15.54 28.80 -0.49
CA GLU A 139 -15.76 30.26 -0.58
C GLU A 139 -15.12 31.05 0.58
N LYS A 140 -14.80 30.39 1.69
CA LYS A 140 -14.13 31.01 2.85
C LYS A 140 -12.61 30.94 2.76
N GLY A 141 -12.08 30.41 1.67
CA GLY A 141 -10.65 30.28 1.43
C GLY A 141 -9.98 29.08 2.14
N ASN A 142 -10.74 28.21 2.81
CA ASN A 142 -10.19 26.98 3.37
C ASN A 142 -10.04 25.93 2.29
N SER A 143 -8.88 25.31 2.21
CA SER A 143 -8.61 24.26 1.24
C SER A 143 -8.64 22.86 1.88
N LEU A 144 -9.19 21.91 1.16
CA LEU A 144 -9.27 20.50 1.53
C LEU A 144 -8.53 19.69 0.46
N LEU A 145 -7.43 19.08 0.86
CA LEU A 145 -6.73 18.10 0.02
C LEU A 145 -7.33 16.71 0.29
N THR A 146 -7.80 16.05 -0.75
CA THR A 146 -8.22 14.66 -0.73
C THR A 146 -7.19 13.84 -1.50
N ILE A 147 -6.65 12.81 -0.87
CA ILE A 147 -5.74 11.82 -1.45
C ILE A 147 -6.53 10.52 -1.54
N SER A 148 -6.78 10.03 -2.75
CA SER A 148 -7.57 8.83 -2.99
C SER A 148 -6.72 7.76 -3.67
N LEU A 149 -6.83 6.53 -3.20
CA LEU A 149 -6.17 5.35 -3.74
C LEU A 149 -7.14 4.48 -4.52
N GLU A 150 -6.66 3.68 -5.46
CA GLU A 150 -7.50 2.82 -6.32
C GLU A 150 -8.33 1.82 -5.49
N SER A 151 -7.83 1.35 -4.36
CA SER A 151 -8.55 0.50 -3.40
C SER A 151 -9.79 1.16 -2.78
N GLY A 152 -10.02 2.45 -3.05
CA GLY A 152 -11.10 3.25 -2.47
C GLY A 152 -10.79 3.82 -1.08
N ARG A 153 -9.58 3.63 -0.58
CA ARG A 153 -9.12 4.31 0.63
C ARG A 153 -8.78 5.77 0.34
N GLU A 154 -9.13 6.65 1.26
CA GLU A 154 -8.86 8.07 1.12
C GLU A 154 -8.38 8.70 2.43
N ALA A 155 -7.57 9.75 2.29
CA ALA A 155 -7.21 10.63 3.38
C ALA A 155 -7.61 12.06 3.03
N LYS A 156 -8.20 12.78 3.97
CA LYS A 156 -8.61 14.17 3.83
C LYS A 156 -7.80 15.03 4.78
N VAL A 157 -7.13 16.04 4.24
CA VAL A 157 -6.32 16.97 4.99
C VAL A 157 -6.86 18.38 4.77
N SER A 158 -7.38 18.98 5.84
CA SER A 158 -7.76 20.39 5.82
C SER A 158 -6.51 21.24 5.95
N LEU A 159 -6.23 22.07 4.95
CA LEU A 159 -5.11 22.99 4.95
C LEU A 159 -5.48 24.24 5.75
N ARG A 160 -4.55 24.69 6.59
CA ARG A 160 -4.73 25.88 7.44
C ARG A 160 -4.42 27.18 6.69
N SER A 161 -3.70 27.06 5.59
CA SER A 161 -3.33 28.19 4.74
C SER A 161 -4.51 28.62 3.87
N THR A 162 -4.87 29.86 3.99
CA THR A 162 -5.85 30.51 3.10
C THR A 162 -5.14 30.87 1.82
N GLN A 163 -5.57 30.34 0.66
CA GLN A 163 -5.14 30.90 -0.62
C GLN A 163 -5.57 32.37 -0.68
N LYS A 164 -4.62 33.27 -0.83
CA LYS A 164 -4.93 34.64 -1.24
C LYS A 164 -5.51 34.56 -2.64
N GLY A 165 -6.83 34.82 -2.76
CA GLY A 165 -7.50 34.85 -4.04
C GLY A 165 -6.71 35.67 -5.03
N GLY A 166 -6.18 35.04 -6.08
CA GLY A 166 -5.60 35.74 -7.22
C GLY A 166 -6.69 36.53 -7.88
N THR A 167 -6.67 37.84 -7.67
CA THR A 167 -7.38 38.81 -8.51
C THR A 167 -6.75 38.72 -9.88
N ALA A 168 -7.41 38.03 -10.81
CA ALA A 168 -7.17 38.19 -12.23
C ALA A 168 -7.48 39.65 -12.58
N SER A 169 -6.47 40.37 -13.03
CA SER A 169 -6.60 41.63 -13.78
C SER A 169 -6.25 41.34 -15.22
#